data_6fd41d8fcc207c12547ce0baebd4f8af
#
_entry.id   6fd41d8fcc207c12547ce0baebd4f8af
#
_cell.length_a   1.000
_cell.length_b   1.000
_cell.length_c   1.000
_cell.angle_alpha   90.00
_cell.angle_beta   90.00
_cell.angle_gamma   90.00
#
_symmetry.space_group_name_H-M   'P 1'
#
loop_
_entity.id
_entity.type
_entity.pdbx_description
1 polymer ?
#
loop_
_entity_poly.entity_id
_entity_poly.type
_entity_poly.pdbx_seq_one_letter_code
_entity_poly.pdbx_strand_id
1 'polypeptide(L)'
;MLTEAKELQKRAVRNLVDAIKTKDEITFRAPTGSGKTYMMADFMNRILEESNDVVFLVSSLSKGELARQNYDKFCEYSEKGDFPHIKPYLISSEIAGEERLFVPTDYNVYLLPRDLYKAGGRLMQGAMGSFLENLTLDKLIGGCGKKIYLIKDECHVATNNLDTLSKMFFTKIMNFSATPNLKRRQNPDVEITDDEAVAAKLIK
;
A
#
# COMPACT_ATOMS: atom_id res chain seq x y z
N MET A 1 14.38 -16.02 20.27
CA MET A 1 15.05 -16.12 18.95
C MET A 1 14.00 -16.12 17.85
N LEU A 2 14.17 -15.27 16.84
CA LEU A 2 13.25 -15.24 15.69
C LEU A 2 13.49 -16.48 14.83
N THR A 3 12.41 -16.99 14.20
CA THR A 3 12.55 -18.07 13.21
C THR A 3 13.24 -17.55 11.95
N GLU A 4 13.83 -18.45 11.15
CA GLU A 4 14.45 -18.09 9.86
C GLU A 4 13.46 -17.39 8.93
N ALA A 5 12.18 -17.84 8.92
CA ALA A 5 11.12 -17.22 8.16
C ALA A 5 10.88 -15.76 8.58
N LYS A 6 10.84 -15.50 9.88
CA LYS A 6 10.67 -14.13 10.41
C LYS A 6 11.89 -13.25 10.11
N GLU A 7 13.10 -13.80 10.22
CA GLU A 7 14.33 -13.07 9.86
C GLU A 7 14.35 -12.69 8.39
N LEU A 8 13.92 -13.58 7.50
CA LEU A 8 13.82 -13.32 6.08
C LEU A 8 12.83 -12.18 5.78
N GLN A 9 11.64 -12.22 6.39
CA GLN A 9 10.65 -11.17 6.27
C GLN A 9 11.16 -9.82 6.77
N LYS A 10 11.79 -9.81 7.94
CA LYS A 10 12.34 -8.57 8.53
C LYS A 10 13.48 -7.99 7.69
N ARG A 11 14.33 -8.83 7.12
CA ARG A 11 15.38 -8.40 6.18
C ARG A 11 14.77 -7.70 4.96
N ALA A 12 13.74 -8.30 4.36
CA ALA A 12 13.05 -7.72 3.22
C ALA A 12 12.43 -6.37 3.57
N VAL A 13 11.79 -6.25 4.71
CA VAL A 13 11.18 -4.98 5.17
C VAL A 13 12.24 -3.90 5.41
N ARG A 14 13.37 -4.23 6.04
CA ARG A 14 14.50 -3.29 6.20
C ARG A 14 14.99 -2.78 4.84
N ASN A 15 15.13 -3.68 3.88
CA ASN A 15 15.57 -3.33 2.53
C ASN A 15 14.54 -2.44 1.80
N LEU A 16 13.24 -2.67 2.02
CA LEU A 16 12.17 -1.81 1.50
C LEU A 16 12.24 -0.40 2.10
N VAL A 17 12.43 -0.28 3.40
CA VAL A 17 12.57 1.02 4.08
C VAL A 17 13.79 1.78 3.56
N ASP A 18 14.92 1.09 3.36
CA ASP A 18 16.12 1.71 2.82
C ASP A 18 15.93 2.13 1.36
N ALA A 19 15.31 1.30 0.53
CA ALA A 19 15.08 1.59 -0.88
C ALA A 19 14.16 2.80 -1.08
N ILE A 20 13.11 2.95 -0.28
CA ILE A 20 12.16 4.07 -0.42
C ILE A 20 12.77 5.43 -0.04
N LYS A 21 13.82 5.44 0.75
CA LYS A 21 14.53 6.67 1.10
C LYS A 21 15.28 7.29 -0.08
N THR A 22 15.68 6.46 -1.04
CA THR A 22 16.51 6.90 -2.19
C THR A 22 15.78 6.87 -3.53
N LYS A 23 14.65 6.19 -3.62
CA LYS A 23 13.87 6.04 -4.85
C LYS A 23 12.43 6.44 -4.62
N ASP A 24 11.80 7.04 -5.63
CA ASP A 24 10.39 7.42 -5.59
C ASP A 24 9.45 6.29 -6.01
N GLU A 25 9.97 5.30 -6.70
CA GLU A 25 9.23 4.08 -7.07
C GLU A 25 10.11 2.86 -6.85
N ILE A 26 9.59 1.88 -6.11
CA ILE A 26 10.25 0.61 -5.84
C ILE A 26 9.33 -0.56 -6.17
N THR A 27 9.94 -1.69 -6.52
CA THR A 27 9.23 -2.95 -6.78
C THR A 27 9.73 -4.02 -5.84
N PHE A 28 8.80 -4.69 -5.17
CA PHE A 28 9.04 -5.81 -4.28
C PHE A 28 8.42 -7.08 -4.85
N ARG A 29 9.26 -8.10 -5.02
CA ARG A 29 8.83 -9.45 -5.40
C ARG A 29 8.96 -10.40 -4.22
N ALA A 30 7.88 -11.09 -3.91
CA ALA A 30 7.88 -12.18 -2.95
C ALA A 30 6.90 -13.27 -3.40
N PRO A 31 7.20 -14.56 -3.17
CA PRO A 31 6.32 -15.64 -3.60
C PRO A 31 4.95 -15.58 -2.93
N THR A 32 3.96 -16.17 -3.57
CA THR A 32 2.64 -16.36 -2.97
C THR A 32 2.76 -17.15 -1.67
N GLY A 33 2.07 -16.69 -0.62
CA GLY A 33 2.11 -17.32 0.69
C GLY A 33 3.32 -16.94 1.55
N SER A 34 4.18 -16.02 1.10
CA SER A 34 5.35 -15.57 1.86
C SER A 34 5.05 -14.52 2.94
N GLY A 35 3.79 -14.11 3.08
CA GLY A 35 3.38 -13.10 4.05
C GLY A 35 3.54 -11.67 3.54
N LYS A 36 3.25 -11.40 2.27
CA LYS A 36 3.32 -10.04 1.69
C LYS A 36 2.47 -9.03 2.47
N THR A 37 1.26 -9.40 2.88
CA THR A 37 0.38 -8.53 3.67
C THR A 37 1.00 -8.18 5.03
N TYR A 38 1.61 -9.13 5.70
CA TYR A 38 2.33 -8.91 6.95
C TYR A 38 3.54 -7.97 6.75
N MET A 39 4.34 -8.23 5.72
CA MET A 39 5.51 -7.38 5.39
C MET A 39 5.08 -5.98 4.96
N MET A 40 3.97 -5.84 4.26
CA MET A 40 3.38 -4.55 3.91
C MET A 40 3.01 -3.76 5.16
N ALA A 41 2.35 -4.40 6.13
CA ALA A 41 1.99 -3.77 7.40
C ALA A 41 3.22 -3.38 8.21
N ASP A 42 4.23 -4.25 8.31
CA ASP A 42 5.50 -3.96 8.99
C ASP A 42 6.21 -2.76 8.34
N PHE A 43 6.29 -2.73 7.02
CA PHE A 43 6.87 -1.62 6.27
C PHE A 43 6.14 -0.29 6.57
N MET A 44 4.82 -0.26 6.47
CA MET A 44 4.03 0.93 6.76
C MET A 44 4.21 1.37 8.22
N ASN A 45 4.18 0.44 9.15
CA ASN A 45 4.35 0.75 10.57
C ASN A 45 5.70 1.42 10.86
N ARG A 46 6.78 0.95 10.25
CA ARG A 46 8.12 1.54 10.42
C ARG A 46 8.20 2.95 9.87
N ILE A 47 7.62 3.21 8.70
CA ILE A 47 7.58 4.56 8.12
C ILE A 47 6.72 5.49 8.99
N LEU A 48 5.56 5.03 9.45
CA LEU A 48 4.65 5.84 10.27
C LEU A 48 5.17 6.10 11.69
N GLU A 49 6.00 5.23 12.22
CA GLU A 49 6.70 5.45 13.50
C GLU A 49 7.65 6.64 13.42
N GLU A 50 8.34 6.82 12.29
CA GLU A 50 9.32 7.88 12.08
C GLU A 50 8.70 9.17 11.51
N SER A 51 7.55 9.10 10.86
CA SER A 51 6.94 10.20 10.10
C SER A 51 5.46 10.33 10.38
N ASN A 52 5.04 11.48 10.87
CA ASN A 52 3.63 11.79 11.15
C ASN A 52 2.91 12.50 9.98
N ASP A 53 3.63 12.84 8.91
CA ASP A 53 3.13 13.54 7.72
C ASP A 53 2.89 12.62 6.53
N VAL A 54 3.04 11.30 6.70
CA VAL A 54 2.86 10.29 5.65
C VAL A 54 1.51 9.59 5.82
N VAL A 55 0.84 9.37 4.71
CA VAL A 55 -0.38 8.58 4.59
C VAL A 55 -0.17 7.55 3.49
N PHE A 56 -0.59 6.31 3.75
CA PHE A 56 -0.57 5.25 2.75
C PHE A 56 -1.92 5.06 2.10
N LEU A 57 -1.91 4.94 0.77
CA LEU A 57 -3.04 4.47 0.00
C LEU A 57 -2.70 3.09 -0.55
N VAL A 58 -3.44 2.07 -0.15
CA VAL A 58 -3.23 0.68 -0.57
C VAL A 58 -4.30 0.31 -1.59
N SER A 59 -3.90 0.14 -2.84
CA SER A 59 -4.79 -0.28 -3.90
C SER A 59 -4.71 -1.78 -4.14
N SER A 60 -5.86 -2.44 -4.11
CA SER A 60 -5.98 -3.87 -4.40
C SER A 60 -6.45 -4.04 -5.84
N LEU A 61 -5.53 -4.50 -6.71
CA LEU A 61 -5.75 -4.55 -8.15
C LEU A 61 -6.39 -5.86 -8.63
N SER A 62 -6.39 -6.90 -7.79
CA SER A 62 -7.00 -8.17 -8.14
C SER A 62 -8.51 -8.17 -7.90
N LYS A 63 -9.21 -9.12 -8.52
CA LYS A 63 -10.64 -9.33 -8.32
C LYS A 63 -10.91 -9.88 -6.92
N GLY A 64 -12.09 -9.59 -6.36
CA GLY A 64 -12.58 -10.12 -5.11
C GLY A 64 -12.45 -9.15 -3.94
N GLU A 65 -12.56 -9.68 -2.75
CA GLU A 65 -12.59 -8.91 -1.50
C GLU A 65 -11.20 -8.66 -0.89
N LEU A 66 -10.15 -8.59 -1.73
CA LEU A 66 -8.77 -8.46 -1.25
C LEU A 66 -8.57 -7.20 -0.40
N ALA A 67 -9.21 -6.08 -0.77
CA ALA A 67 -9.14 -4.85 0.01
C ALA A 67 -9.69 -5.04 1.43
N ARG A 68 -10.83 -5.72 1.57
CA ARG A 68 -11.43 -6.03 2.87
C ARG A 68 -10.57 -7.02 3.66
N GLN A 69 -10.03 -8.03 3.00
CA GLN A 69 -9.14 -9.00 3.66
C GLN A 69 -7.88 -8.32 4.20
N ASN A 70 -7.27 -7.44 3.43
CA ASN A 70 -6.14 -6.65 3.88
C ASN A 70 -6.52 -5.71 5.03
N TYR A 71 -7.67 -5.05 4.93
CA TYR A 71 -8.20 -4.19 6.00
C TYR A 71 -8.37 -4.96 7.31
N ASP A 72 -9.02 -6.13 7.27
CA ASP A 72 -9.24 -6.97 8.46
C ASP A 72 -7.90 -7.41 9.08
N LYS A 73 -6.93 -7.78 8.26
CA LYS A 73 -5.58 -8.12 8.71
C LYS A 73 -4.85 -6.94 9.36
N PHE A 74 -4.92 -5.78 8.74
CA PHE A 74 -4.28 -4.58 9.29
C PHE A 74 -4.91 -4.14 10.61
N CYS A 75 -6.24 -4.24 10.75
CA CYS A 75 -6.92 -4.01 12.02
C CYS A 75 -6.46 -4.99 13.09
N GLU A 76 -6.38 -6.28 12.76
CA GLU A 76 -5.91 -7.32 13.67
C GLU A 76 -4.49 -7.03 14.16
N TYR A 77 -3.56 -6.69 13.27
CA TYR A 77 -2.17 -6.35 13.64
C TYR A 77 -2.09 -5.12 14.53
N SER A 78 -2.90 -4.12 14.26
CA SER A 78 -2.94 -2.89 15.08
C SER A 78 -3.49 -3.16 16.46
N GLU A 79 -4.59 -3.90 16.57
CA GLU A 79 -5.26 -4.23 17.85
C GLU A 79 -4.41 -5.14 18.74
N LYS A 80 -3.71 -6.11 18.15
CA LYS A 80 -2.80 -7.00 18.87
C LYS A 80 -1.48 -6.35 19.28
N GLY A 81 -1.22 -5.13 18.77
CA GLY A 81 0.01 -4.40 19.05
C GLY A 81 1.23 -4.81 18.24
N ASP A 82 1.07 -5.65 17.22
CA ASP A 82 2.16 -6.02 16.30
C ASP A 82 2.64 -4.81 15.51
N PHE A 83 1.69 -4.00 15.02
CA PHE A 83 1.95 -2.77 14.26
C PHE A 83 1.05 -1.63 14.76
N PRO A 84 1.40 -1.02 15.93
CA PRO A 84 0.52 -0.08 16.61
C PRO A 84 0.37 1.28 15.92
N HIS A 85 1.26 1.63 15.00
CA HIS A 85 1.24 2.93 14.33
C HIS A 85 0.29 2.98 13.13
N ILE A 86 -0.16 1.84 12.60
CA ILE A 86 -1.11 1.83 11.50
C ILE A 86 -2.54 2.04 11.98
N LYS A 87 -3.27 2.94 11.31
CA LYS A 87 -4.70 3.22 11.54
C LYS A 87 -5.43 3.03 10.22
N PRO A 88 -5.93 1.81 9.94
CA PRO A 88 -6.52 1.51 8.64
C PRO A 88 -7.96 2.02 8.52
N TYR A 89 -8.33 2.43 7.32
CA TYR A 89 -9.67 2.79 6.92
C TYR A 89 -10.00 2.15 5.56
N LEU A 90 -11.11 1.44 5.49
CA LEU A 90 -11.58 0.86 4.23
C LEU A 90 -12.51 1.85 3.54
N ILE A 91 -12.12 2.34 2.37
CA ILE A 91 -12.98 3.19 1.55
C ILE A 91 -14.07 2.31 0.92
N SER A 92 -15.31 2.59 1.24
CA SER A 92 -16.44 1.76 0.84
C SER A 92 -17.05 2.22 -0.50
N SER A 93 -17.42 1.26 -1.33
CA SER A 93 -18.17 1.52 -2.56
C SER A 93 -19.58 2.08 -2.31
N GLU A 94 -20.16 1.83 -1.15
CA GLU A 94 -21.46 2.36 -0.75
C GLU A 94 -21.42 3.89 -0.60
N ILE A 95 -20.31 4.42 -0.08
CA ILE A 95 -20.07 5.85 0.03
C ILE A 95 -19.89 6.51 -1.35
N ALA A 96 -19.45 5.73 -2.34
CA ALA A 96 -19.24 6.20 -3.71
C ALA A 96 -20.54 6.57 -4.48
N GLY A 97 -21.69 6.14 -3.98
CA GLY A 97 -23.00 6.49 -4.56
C GLY A 97 -23.51 7.87 -4.17
N GLU A 98 -22.89 8.50 -3.17
CA GLU A 98 -23.24 9.85 -2.73
C GLU A 98 -22.49 10.90 -3.55
N GLU A 99 -23.08 12.08 -3.73
CA GLU A 99 -22.46 13.19 -4.48
C GLU A 99 -21.20 13.73 -3.82
N ARG A 100 -21.00 13.42 -2.54
CA ARG A 100 -19.82 13.81 -1.76
C ARG A 100 -19.23 12.62 -1.03
N LEU A 101 -17.98 12.31 -1.33
CA LEU A 101 -17.23 11.32 -0.60
C LEU A 101 -16.66 11.93 0.68
N PHE A 102 -17.24 11.58 1.82
CA PHE A 102 -16.67 11.90 3.12
C PHE A 102 -15.71 10.79 3.56
N VAL A 103 -14.43 10.99 3.29
CA VAL A 103 -13.38 10.12 3.82
C VAL A 103 -12.74 10.84 5.01
N PRO A 104 -12.75 10.25 6.22
CA PRO A 104 -12.08 10.83 7.38
C PRO A 104 -10.58 11.01 7.11
N THR A 105 -10.01 12.11 7.60
CA THR A 105 -8.58 12.44 7.40
C THR A 105 -7.69 12.08 8.59
N ASP A 106 -8.25 11.48 9.63
CA ASP A 106 -7.57 11.10 10.87
C ASP A 106 -7.02 9.66 10.88
N TYR A 107 -7.09 8.96 9.75
CA TYR A 107 -6.46 7.67 9.51
C TYR A 107 -5.15 7.85 8.73
N ASN A 108 -4.32 6.81 8.65
CA ASN A 108 -3.04 6.89 7.95
C ASN A 108 -2.79 5.74 6.96
N VAL A 109 -3.69 4.77 6.88
CA VAL A 109 -3.67 3.68 5.89
C VAL A 109 -5.07 3.55 5.29
N TYR A 110 -5.22 3.93 4.04
CA TYR A 110 -6.50 3.88 3.33
C TYR A 110 -6.48 2.73 2.33
N LEU A 111 -7.44 1.80 2.47
CA LEU A 111 -7.60 0.67 1.56
C LEU A 111 -8.57 1.07 0.45
N LEU A 112 -8.12 0.95 -0.80
CA LEU A 112 -8.88 1.32 -1.98
C LEU A 112 -9.26 0.06 -2.76
N PRO A 113 -10.54 -0.39 -2.72
CA PRO A 113 -11.00 -1.53 -3.51
C PRO A 113 -10.92 -1.24 -5.01
N ARG A 114 -10.67 -2.29 -5.79
CA ARG A 114 -10.57 -2.19 -7.26
C ARG A 114 -11.80 -1.56 -7.90
N ASP A 115 -12.97 -1.86 -7.37
CA ASP A 115 -14.25 -1.39 -7.96
C ASP A 115 -14.38 0.13 -7.96
N LEU A 116 -13.64 0.82 -7.11
CA LEU A 116 -13.69 2.27 -6.99
C LEU A 116 -12.89 3.01 -8.07
N TYR A 117 -11.94 2.35 -8.73
CA TYR A 117 -11.12 2.96 -9.79
C TYR A 117 -11.23 2.26 -11.15
N LYS A 118 -12.28 1.46 -11.37
CA LYS A 118 -12.62 0.97 -12.70
C LYS A 118 -12.95 2.13 -13.64
N ALA A 119 -12.67 1.96 -14.92
CA ALA A 119 -13.04 2.91 -15.95
C ALA A 119 -14.54 3.26 -15.83
N GLY A 120 -14.86 4.55 -15.69
CA GLY A 120 -16.22 5.04 -15.49
C GLY A 120 -16.71 5.06 -14.04
N GLY A 121 -15.88 4.64 -13.06
CA GLY A 121 -16.20 4.76 -11.64
C GLY A 121 -16.26 6.23 -11.20
N ARG A 122 -17.36 6.64 -10.57
CA ARG A 122 -17.59 8.05 -10.14
C ARG A 122 -16.52 8.61 -9.22
N LEU A 123 -15.85 7.77 -8.44
CA LEU A 123 -14.77 8.16 -7.53
C LEU A 123 -13.54 8.71 -8.23
N MET A 124 -13.28 8.27 -9.45
CA MET A 124 -12.07 8.67 -10.16
C MET A 124 -12.16 10.06 -10.79
N GLN A 125 -13.36 10.62 -10.93
CA GLN A 125 -13.56 11.86 -11.66
C GLN A 125 -13.70 13.11 -10.81
N GLY A 126 -13.95 13.02 -9.51
CA GLY A 126 -14.16 14.19 -8.67
C GLY A 126 -13.91 13.97 -7.18
N ALA A 127 -14.61 13.00 -6.58
CA ALA A 127 -14.58 12.81 -5.13
C ALA A 127 -13.22 12.31 -4.61
N MET A 128 -12.56 11.39 -5.32
CA MET A 128 -11.23 10.91 -4.93
C MET A 128 -10.16 11.99 -5.13
N GLY A 129 -10.23 12.73 -6.23
CA GLY A 129 -9.35 13.88 -6.46
C GLY A 129 -9.45 14.93 -5.36
N SER A 130 -10.68 15.27 -4.94
CA SER A 130 -10.92 16.20 -3.84
C SER A 130 -10.38 15.71 -2.50
N PHE A 131 -10.53 14.41 -2.22
CA PHE A 131 -9.97 13.79 -1.00
C PHE A 131 -8.44 13.82 -1.00
N LEU A 132 -7.81 13.42 -2.09
CA LEU A 132 -6.35 13.42 -2.23
C LEU A 132 -5.78 14.84 -2.19
N GLU A 133 -6.45 15.79 -2.84
CA GLU A 133 -6.08 17.20 -2.79
C GLU A 133 -6.12 17.74 -1.36
N ASN A 134 -7.19 17.48 -0.61
CA ASN A 134 -7.30 17.90 0.79
C ASN A 134 -6.20 17.30 1.68
N LEU A 135 -5.83 16.03 1.46
CA LEU A 135 -4.74 15.40 2.20
C LEU A 135 -3.39 16.06 1.92
N THR A 136 -3.13 16.47 0.68
CA THR A 136 -1.82 16.97 0.23
C THR A 136 -1.66 18.48 0.33
N LEU A 137 -2.74 19.25 0.32
CA LEU A 137 -2.68 20.70 0.46
C LEU A 137 -2.02 21.12 1.78
N ASP A 138 -1.30 22.25 1.71
CA ASP A 138 -0.63 22.82 2.86
C ASP A 138 -1.64 23.16 3.97
N LYS A 139 -1.23 22.96 5.22
CA LYS A 139 -2.02 23.30 6.41
C LYS A 139 -2.39 24.78 6.47
N LEU A 140 -1.54 25.66 5.95
CA LEU A 140 -1.77 27.10 5.94
C LEU A 140 -2.99 27.51 5.09
N ILE A 141 -3.36 26.69 4.13
CA ILE A 141 -4.53 26.92 3.26
C ILE A 141 -5.66 25.93 3.51
N GLY A 142 -5.68 25.31 4.69
CA GLY A 142 -6.77 24.44 5.15
C GLY A 142 -6.65 22.96 4.78
N GLY A 143 -5.53 22.52 4.21
CA GLY A 143 -5.25 21.13 3.91
C GLY A 143 -4.63 20.38 5.09
N CYS A 144 -4.36 19.08 4.90
CA CYS A 144 -3.75 18.22 5.91
C CYS A 144 -2.22 18.20 5.86
N GLY A 145 -1.60 18.68 4.79
CA GLY A 145 -0.14 18.73 4.59
C GLY A 145 0.52 17.37 4.60
N LYS A 146 -0.16 16.33 4.10
CA LYS A 146 0.32 14.95 4.10
C LYS A 146 1.01 14.59 2.78
N LYS A 147 1.98 13.69 2.87
CA LYS A 147 2.57 13.00 1.71
C LYS A 147 1.88 11.67 1.53
N ILE A 148 1.47 11.35 0.32
CA ILE A 148 0.79 10.09 0.03
C ILE A 148 1.77 9.11 -0.60
N TYR A 149 1.92 7.95 0.03
CA TYR A 149 2.65 6.81 -0.50
C TYR A 149 1.65 5.78 -1.00
N LEU A 150 1.73 5.44 -2.28
CA LEU A 150 0.87 4.44 -2.90
C LEU A 150 1.51 3.06 -2.79
N ILE A 151 0.77 2.08 -2.30
CA ILE A 151 1.13 0.67 -2.41
C ILE A 151 0.16 0.01 -3.39
N LYS A 152 0.70 -0.51 -4.49
CA LYS A 152 -0.04 -1.34 -5.45
C LYS A 152 0.14 -2.81 -5.07
N ASP A 153 -0.89 -3.41 -4.51
CA ASP A 153 -0.94 -4.84 -4.27
C ASP A 153 -1.37 -5.55 -5.56
N GLU A 154 -0.65 -6.58 -5.98
CA GLU A 154 -0.81 -7.23 -7.27
C GLU A 154 -0.53 -6.27 -8.46
N CYS A 155 0.62 -5.63 -8.44
CA CYS A 155 1.01 -4.58 -9.40
C CYS A 155 1.10 -5.02 -10.87
N HIS A 156 1.03 -6.32 -11.15
CA HIS A 156 0.99 -6.85 -12.51
C HIS A 156 -0.31 -6.51 -13.25
N VAL A 157 -1.35 -6.08 -12.52
CA VAL A 157 -2.60 -5.62 -13.11
C VAL A 157 -2.53 -4.12 -13.37
N ALA A 158 -2.52 -3.71 -14.62
CA ALA A 158 -2.44 -2.30 -15.00
C ALA A 158 -3.76 -1.55 -14.80
N THR A 159 -3.68 -0.30 -14.35
CA THR A 159 -4.83 0.62 -14.27
C THR A 159 -4.40 2.03 -14.66
N ASN A 160 -4.85 2.51 -15.80
CA ASN A 160 -4.51 3.85 -16.31
C ASN A 160 -4.98 4.99 -15.38
N ASN A 161 -6.15 4.81 -14.76
CA ASN A 161 -6.70 5.83 -13.86
C ASN A 161 -5.83 6.05 -12.62
N LEU A 162 -5.34 4.97 -12.02
CA LEU A 162 -4.47 5.06 -10.86
C LEU A 162 -3.13 5.70 -11.23
N ASP A 163 -2.59 5.39 -12.41
CA ASP A 163 -1.35 5.99 -12.92
C ASP A 163 -1.48 7.50 -13.14
N THR A 164 -2.65 7.97 -13.60
CA THR A 164 -2.92 9.41 -13.74
C THR A 164 -2.94 10.11 -12.39
N LEU A 165 -3.63 9.55 -11.40
CA LEU A 165 -3.67 10.10 -10.04
C LEU A 165 -2.29 10.08 -9.37
N SER A 166 -1.47 9.05 -9.65
CA SER A 166 -0.15 8.91 -9.03
C SER A 166 0.79 10.04 -9.41
N LYS A 167 0.72 10.53 -10.65
CA LYS A 167 1.53 11.67 -11.12
C LYS A 167 1.17 12.99 -10.44
N MET A 168 -0.08 13.12 -9.98
CA MET A 168 -0.58 14.37 -9.40
C MET A 168 -0.40 14.44 -7.89
N PHE A 169 -0.54 13.33 -7.17
CA PHE A 169 -0.71 13.34 -5.71
C PHE A 169 0.28 12.47 -4.94
N PHE A 170 0.89 11.48 -5.57
CA PHE A 170 1.70 10.49 -4.84
C PHE A 170 3.18 10.86 -4.84
N THR A 171 3.76 10.90 -3.64
CA THR A 171 5.18 11.17 -3.44
C THR A 171 6.04 9.94 -3.72
N LYS A 172 5.57 8.75 -3.32
CA LYS A 172 6.26 7.48 -3.48
C LYS A 172 5.28 6.40 -3.94
N ILE A 173 5.78 5.43 -4.70
CA ILE A 173 5.01 4.29 -5.21
C ILE A 173 5.77 3.00 -4.89
N MET A 174 5.07 2.03 -4.29
CA MET A 174 5.56 0.69 -4.03
C MET A 174 4.72 -0.33 -4.79
N ASN A 175 5.38 -1.15 -5.60
CA ASN A 175 4.75 -2.20 -6.38
C ASN A 175 5.04 -3.55 -5.73
N PHE A 176 4.02 -4.21 -5.20
CA PHE A 176 4.11 -5.51 -4.54
C PHE A 176 3.48 -6.59 -5.40
N SER A 177 4.22 -7.66 -5.71
CA SER A 177 3.67 -8.80 -6.47
C SER A 177 4.57 -10.03 -6.35
N ALA A 178 3.98 -11.20 -6.52
CA ALA A 178 4.72 -12.44 -6.78
C ALA A 178 5.29 -12.47 -8.21
N THR A 179 4.59 -11.82 -9.16
CA THR A 179 4.93 -11.78 -10.58
C THR A 179 4.86 -10.33 -11.10
N PRO A 180 5.80 -9.45 -10.69
CA PRO A 180 5.76 -8.06 -11.12
C PRO A 180 6.00 -7.95 -12.63
N ASN A 181 5.28 -7.01 -13.24
CA ASN A 181 5.39 -6.73 -14.67
C ASN A 181 6.60 -5.82 -14.94
N LEU A 182 7.78 -6.40 -14.89
CA LEU A 182 9.04 -5.70 -15.11
C LEU A 182 9.42 -5.69 -16.59
N LYS A 183 10.05 -4.61 -17.05
CA LYS A 183 10.65 -4.57 -18.39
C LYS A 183 11.75 -5.61 -18.49
N ARG A 184 11.99 -6.10 -19.70
CA ARG A 184 13.09 -7.06 -19.96
C ARG A 184 14.38 -6.59 -19.30
N ARG A 185 15.01 -7.45 -18.49
CA ARG A 185 16.28 -7.22 -17.77
C ARG A 185 16.20 -6.29 -16.54
N GLN A 186 15.03 -5.91 -16.08
CA GLN A 186 14.91 -5.22 -14.80
C GLN A 186 14.73 -6.24 -13.68
N ASN A 187 15.49 -6.05 -12.60
CA ASN A 187 15.31 -6.80 -11.37
C ASN A 187 14.42 -6.00 -10.42
N PRO A 188 13.63 -6.66 -9.54
CA PRO A 188 12.95 -5.96 -8.45
C PRO A 188 13.98 -5.27 -7.54
N ASP A 189 13.58 -4.16 -6.90
CA ASP A 189 14.44 -3.44 -5.96
C ASP A 189 14.70 -4.25 -4.69
N VAL A 190 13.68 -4.99 -4.24
CA VAL A 190 13.76 -5.94 -3.13
C VAL A 190 13.08 -7.23 -3.54
N GLU A 191 13.68 -8.36 -3.19
CA GLU A 191 13.17 -9.68 -3.56
C GLU A 191 13.36 -10.70 -2.45
N ILE A 192 12.34 -11.53 -2.25
CA ILE A 192 12.47 -12.84 -1.64
C ILE A 192 12.32 -13.86 -2.76
N THR A 193 13.37 -14.64 -3.03
CA THR A 193 13.31 -15.70 -4.03
C THR A 193 12.53 -16.90 -3.54
N ASP A 194 12.05 -17.73 -4.45
CA ASP A 194 11.36 -18.97 -4.09
C ASP A 194 12.27 -19.89 -3.28
N ASP A 195 13.55 -20.00 -3.67
CA ASP A 195 14.54 -20.81 -2.98
C ASP A 195 14.80 -20.33 -1.55
N GLU A 196 14.94 -19.02 -1.34
CA GLU A 196 15.09 -18.44 0.00
C GLU A 196 13.85 -18.71 0.86
N ALA A 197 12.65 -18.56 0.30
CA ALA A 197 11.42 -18.78 1.02
C ALA A 197 11.21 -20.25 1.42
N VAL A 198 11.57 -21.18 0.55
CA VAL A 198 11.54 -22.63 0.86
C VAL A 198 12.58 -22.98 1.91
N ALA A 199 13.82 -22.51 1.75
CA ALA A 199 14.91 -22.77 2.69
C ALA A 199 14.60 -22.26 4.10
N ALA A 200 13.96 -21.10 4.23
CA ALA A 200 13.53 -20.52 5.50
C ALA A 200 12.19 -21.09 6.02
N LYS A 201 11.59 -22.04 5.31
CA LYS A 201 10.28 -22.63 5.63
C LYS A 201 9.14 -21.61 5.68
N LEU A 202 9.29 -20.54 4.92
CA LEU A 202 8.27 -19.49 4.78
C LEU A 202 7.12 -19.95 3.86
N ILE A 203 7.47 -20.72 2.84
CA ILE A 203 6.54 -21.42 1.95
C ILE A 203 6.92 -22.91 1.84
N LYS A 204 6.00 -23.71 1.31
CA LYS A 204 6.23 -25.15 1.07
C LYS A 204 7.00 -25.40 -0.23
#